data_bb2054db46a7c44d0a2f56dbe25d08a3
#
_entry.id   bb2054db46a7c44d0a2f56dbe25d08a3
#
_cell.length_a   1.000
_cell.length_b   1.000
_cell.length_c   1.000
_cell.angle_alpha   90.00
_cell.angle_beta   90.00
_cell.angle_gamma   90.00
#
_symmetry.space_group_name_H-M   'P 1'
#
loop_
_entity.id
_entity.type
_entity.pdbx_description
1 polymer ?
#
loop_
_entity_poly.entity_id
_entity_poly.type
_entity_poly.pdbx_seq_one_letter_code
_entity_poly.pdbx_strand_id
1 'polypeptide(L)'
;SENKITTIPRGCEEDVFNQDNLTTEWVDQWYKEYPQTKDKIILTLPTRISAWKGVDSFIELISMLGDDRFHGLVVGPTAKSKQRYLNSLKNKVSELGVSNNITFTGSRSDIVNIYKSSDIVFNLSVKPEPFGRTTIEAISCGSKVVGWNHGGTKEILEELYPSGLVPLNDMKKLKDTVIEVAKNEHPYPDKNTFTSKKMTEQTLQLYSQLCKTSS
;
A
#
# COMPACT_ATOMS: atom_id res chain seq x y z
N SER A 1 12.32 5.00 -33.37
CA SER A 1 10.89 5.37 -33.35
C SER A 1 10.33 5.64 -31.93
N GLU A 2 11.16 6.23 -31.06
CA GLU A 2 10.79 6.67 -29.71
C GLU A 2 9.64 7.69 -29.71
N ASN A 3 9.53 8.49 -30.78
CA ASN A 3 8.50 9.52 -30.93
C ASN A 3 7.05 8.99 -31.15
N LYS A 4 6.83 7.68 -31.09
CA LYS A 4 5.50 7.08 -31.27
C LYS A 4 4.90 6.52 -29.98
N ILE A 5 5.58 6.66 -28.85
CA ILE A 5 5.13 6.14 -27.57
C ILE A 5 4.93 7.32 -26.62
N THR A 6 3.74 7.47 -26.08
CA THR A 6 3.40 8.41 -25.01
C THR A 6 2.94 7.63 -23.79
N THR A 7 3.59 7.84 -22.66
CA THR A 7 3.17 7.23 -21.40
C THR A 7 2.22 8.17 -20.67
N ILE A 8 1.04 7.69 -20.34
CA ILE A 8 0.07 8.39 -19.50
C ILE A 8 -0.10 7.58 -18.22
N PRO A 9 0.34 8.10 -17.07
CA PRO A 9 0.18 7.42 -15.79
C PRO A 9 -1.29 7.19 -15.47
N ARG A 10 -1.60 6.09 -14.80
CA ARG A 10 -2.94 5.88 -14.26
C ARG A 10 -3.22 6.87 -13.15
N GLY A 11 -4.51 7.15 -12.93
CA GLY A 11 -4.97 8.01 -11.84
C GLY A 11 -5.76 7.25 -10.79
N CYS A 12 -5.85 7.86 -9.61
CA CYS A 12 -6.72 7.48 -8.51
C CYS A 12 -8.01 8.31 -8.58
N GLU A 13 -9.14 7.71 -8.19
CA GLU A 13 -10.44 8.38 -8.11
C GLU A 13 -10.51 9.18 -6.80
N GLU A 14 -10.38 10.51 -6.90
CA GLU A 14 -10.30 11.41 -5.74
C GLU A 14 -11.60 11.45 -4.93
N ASP A 15 -12.75 11.24 -5.57
CA ASP A 15 -14.04 11.17 -4.89
C ASP A 15 -14.19 9.91 -4.00
N VAL A 16 -13.42 8.86 -4.30
CA VAL A 16 -13.43 7.60 -3.55
C VAL A 16 -12.29 7.56 -2.53
N PHE A 17 -11.07 7.86 -2.98
CA PHE A 17 -9.86 7.84 -2.16
C PHE A 17 -9.51 9.26 -1.75
N ASN A 18 -9.93 9.65 -0.56
CA ASN A 18 -9.79 11.00 0.00
C ASN A 18 -9.46 10.96 1.48
N GLN A 19 -9.17 12.11 2.06
CA GLN A 19 -8.79 12.27 3.47
C GLN A 19 -9.98 12.61 4.39
N ASP A 20 -11.22 12.38 3.96
CA ASP A 20 -12.38 12.58 4.81
C ASP A 20 -12.30 11.69 6.08
N ASN A 21 -12.80 12.20 7.18
CA ASN A 21 -12.76 11.49 8.45
C ASN A 21 -13.50 10.15 8.39
N LEU A 22 -13.00 9.18 9.13
CA LEU A 22 -13.72 7.94 9.42
C LEU A 22 -14.98 8.24 10.23
N THR A 23 -16.07 7.51 9.96
CA THR A 23 -17.27 7.62 10.80
C THR A 23 -17.07 6.87 12.11
N THR A 24 -17.70 7.37 13.19
CA THR A 24 -17.63 6.73 14.51
C THR A 24 -18.14 5.30 14.44
N GLU A 25 -19.23 5.06 13.68
CA GLU A 25 -19.83 3.73 13.51
C GLU A 25 -18.85 2.73 12.89
N TRP A 26 -18.05 3.18 11.88
CA TRP A 26 -17.04 2.30 11.29
C TRP A 26 -15.93 1.99 12.29
N VAL A 27 -15.46 2.97 13.03
CA VAL A 27 -14.39 2.81 14.05
C VAL A 27 -14.84 1.86 15.15
N ASP A 28 -16.05 2.03 15.67
CA ASP A 28 -16.62 1.16 16.71
C ASP A 28 -16.77 -0.28 16.21
N GLN A 29 -17.27 -0.45 14.97
CA GLN A 29 -17.41 -1.79 14.36
C GLN A 29 -16.03 -2.42 14.11
N TRP A 30 -15.03 -1.63 13.68
CA TRP A 30 -13.67 -2.09 13.47
C TRP A 30 -13.05 -2.64 14.76
N TYR A 31 -13.08 -1.89 15.85
CA TYR A 31 -12.53 -2.35 17.12
C TYR A 31 -13.33 -3.48 17.78
N LYS A 32 -14.59 -3.63 17.44
CA LYS A 32 -15.37 -4.80 17.83
C LYS A 32 -14.95 -6.06 17.09
N GLU A 33 -14.63 -5.95 15.80
CA GLU A 33 -14.17 -7.06 14.95
C GLU A 33 -12.69 -7.38 15.18
N TYR A 34 -11.86 -6.34 15.37
CA TYR A 34 -10.40 -6.42 15.53
C TYR A 34 -9.90 -5.69 16.78
N PRO A 35 -10.30 -6.12 18.00
CA PRO A 35 -9.95 -5.43 19.24
C PRO A 35 -8.45 -5.35 19.49
N GLN A 36 -7.65 -6.26 18.93
CA GLN A 36 -6.19 -6.29 19.02
C GLN A 36 -5.51 -5.13 18.27
N THR A 37 -6.24 -4.38 17.44
CA THR A 37 -5.71 -3.22 16.71
C THR A 37 -5.84 -1.91 17.49
N LYS A 38 -6.59 -1.91 18.60
CA LYS A 38 -6.83 -0.71 19.38
C LYS A 38 -5.53 -0.24 20.05
N ASP A 39 -5.27 1.06 19.99
CA ASP A 39 -4.10 1.71 20.56
C ASP A 39 -2.75 1.20 19.98
N LYS A 40 -2.79 0.65 18.76
CA LYS A 40 -1.60 0.17 18.03
C LYS A 40 -1.25 1.09 16.85
N ILE A 41 0.00 1.07 16.48
CA ILE A 41 0.48 1.61 15.20
C ILE A 41 0.14 0.58 14.13
N ILE A 42 -0.75 0.94 13.22
CA ILE A 42 -1.31 0.02 12.23
C ILE A 42 -0.48 0.02 10.95
N LEU A 43 0.10 -1.13 10.68
CA LEU A 43 0.90 -1.43 9.49
C LEU A 43 0.05 -2.26 8.53
N THR A 44 -0.28 -1.75 7.35
CA THR A 44 -1.19 -2.45 6.43
C THR A 44 -0.50 -2.84 5.14
N LEU A 45 -0.58 -4.12 4.76
CA LEU A 45 -0.19 -4.65 3.46
C LEU A 45 -1.45 -5.04 2.67
N PRO A 46 -1.98 -4.13 1.80
CA PRO A 46 -3.15 -4.41 0.99
C PRO A 46 -2.75 -5.22 -0.25
N THR A 47 -3.01 -6.51 -0.22
CA THR A 47 -2.59 -7.38 -1.33
C THR A 47 -3.35 -8.70 -1.39
N ARG A 48 -3.56 -9.21 -2.60
CA ARG A 48 -3.94 -10.63 -2.75
C ARG A 48 -2.78 -11.54 -2.31
N ILE A 49 -3.09 -12.66 -1.69
CA ILE A 49 -2.08 -13.61 -1.22
C ILE A 49 -1.38 -14.28 -2.41
N SER A 50 -0.10 -13.91 -2.59
CA SER A 50 0.74 -14.40 -3.68
C SER A 50 2.22 -14.23 -3.32
N ALA A 51 3.07 -15.19 -3.69
CA ALA A 51 4.48 -15.24 -3.27
C ALA A 51 5.30 -14.01 -3.66
N TRP A 52 4.96 -13.32 -4.76
CA TRP A 52 5.68 -12.13 -5.20
C TRP A 52 5.16 -10.80 -4.62
N LYS A 53 4.09 -10.87 -3.81
CA LYS A 53 3.44 -9.70 -3.23
C LYS A 53 4.01 -9.25 -1.88
N GLY A 54 5.07 -9.91 -1.42
CA GLY A 54 5.85 -9.46 -0.25
C GLY A 54 5.23 -9.76 1.11
N VAL A 55 4.24 -10.69 1.19
CA VAL A 55 3.65 -11.06 2.49
C VAL A 55 4.70 -11.70 3.40
N ASP A 56 5.63 -12.49 2.83
CA ASP A 56 6.76 -13.07 3.59
C ASP A 56 7.64 -12.00 4.22
N SER A 57 8.00 -10.96 3.44
CA SER A 57 8.81 -9.83 3.92
C SER A 57 8.06 -9.01 4.97
N PHE A 58 6.75 -8.88 4.83
CA PHE A 58 5.93 -8.17 5.81
C PHE A 58 5.88 -8.90 7.16
N ILE A 59 5.70 -10.23 7.16
CA ILE A 59 5.73 -11.06 8.36
C ILE A 59 7.12 -10.95 9.05
N GLU A 60 8.19 -11.01 8.26
CA GLU A 60 9.56 -10.86 8.77
C GLU A 60 9.79 -9.48 9.37
N LEU A 61 9.31 -8.42 8.73
CA LEU A 61 9.35 -7.06 9.26
C LEU A 61 8.70 -6.97 10.65
N ILE A 62 7.48 -7.50 10.81
CA ILE A 62 6.77 -7.49 12.11
C ILE A 62 7.60 -8.23 13.18
N SER A 63 8.19 -9.37 12.84
CA SER A 63 9.09 -10.08 13.74
C SER A 63 10.35 -9.28 14.08
N MET A 64 10.95 -8.61 13.11
CA MET A 64 12.13 -7.77 13.31
C MET A 64 11.85 -6.53 14.16
N LEU A 65 10.64 -5.95 14.06
CA LEU A 65 10.24 -4.81 14.90
C LEU A 65 10.25 -5.20 16.39
N GLY A 66 9.72 -6.40 16.71
CA GLY A 66 9.77 -6.97 18.06
C GLY A 66 9.13 -6.06 19.13
N ASP A 67 8.10 -5.30 18.75
CA ASP A 67 7.49 -4.26 19.59
C ASP A 67 5.95 -4.37 19.48
N ASP A 68 5.31 -4.62 20.60
CA ASP A 68 3.87 -4.82 20.70
C ASP A 68 3.02 -3.59 20.35
N ARG A 69 3.66 -2.43 20.20
CA ARG A 69 2.97 -1.23 19.71
C ARG A 69 2.56 -1.34 18.24
N PHE A 70 3.22 -2.19 17.46
CA PHE A 70 2.90 -2.40 16.04
C PHE A 70 1.94 -3.55 15.86
N HIS A 71 0.97 -3.37 14.96
CA HIS A 71 0.09 -4.44 14.53
C HIS A 71 -0.03 -4.47 12.99
N GLY A 72 0.30 -5.61 12.40
CA GLY A 72 0.27 -5.83 10.97
C GLY A 72 -1.10 -6.31 10.48
N LEU A 73 -1.63 -5.69 9.44
CA LEU A 73 -2.82 -6.12 8.72
C LEU A 73 -2.44 -6.61 7.31
N VAL A 74 -2.74 -7.85 7.00
CA VAL A 74 -2.66 -8.38 5.62
C VAL A 74 -4.09 -8.41 5.07
N VAL A 75 -4.36 -7.48 4.14
CA VAL A 75 -5.73 -7.22 3.64
C VAL A 75 -5.84 -7.65 2.17
N GLY A 76 -6.62 -8.66 1.90
CA GLY A 76 -6.89 -9.07 0.53
C GLY A 76 -7.26 -10.55 0.37
N PRO A 77 -7.76 -10.90 -0.82
CA PRO A 77 -8.27 -12.23 -1.10
C PRO A 77 -7.17 -13.28 -1.24
N THR A 78 -7.53 -14.50 -0.93
CA THR A 78 -6.74 -15.70 -1.23
C THR A 78 -7.47 -16.55 -2.26
N ALA A 79 -6.88 -16.74 -3.43
CA ALA A 79 -7.40 -17.66 -4.41
C ALA A 79 -7.38 -19.11 -3.88
N LYS A 80 -8.35 -19.94 -4.26
CA LYS A 80 -8.42 -21.36 -3.84
C LYS A 80 -7.09 -22.09 -4.09
N SER A 81 -6.45 -21.85 -5.21
CA SER A 81 -5.15 -22.46 -5.58
C SER A 81 -3.97 -21.96 -4.70
N LYS A 82 -4.15 -20.92 -3.89
CA LYS A 82 -3.13 -20.34 -3.00
C LYS A 82 -3.34 -20.67 -1.53
N GLN A 83 -4.32 -21.51 -1.19
CA GLN A 83 -4.61 -21.85 0.20
C GLN A 83 -3.42 -22.51 0.92
N ARG A 84 -2.65 -23.37 0.23
CA ARG A 84 -1.43 -23.98 0.80
C ARG A 84 -0.38 -22.91 1.14
N TYR A 85 -0.23 -21.92 0.27
CA TYR A 85 0.69 -20.79 0.53
C TYR A 85 0.22 -19.92 1.69
N LEU A 86 -1.08 -19.62 1.80
CA LEU A 86 -1.61 -18.93 2.97
C LEU A 86 -1.33 -19.70 4.27
N ASN A 87 -1.50 -21.02 4.25
CA ASN A 87 -1.21 -21.86 5.43
C ASN A 87 0.28 -21.82 5.79
N SER A 88 1.19 -21.84 4.81
CA SER A 88 2.64 -21.69 5.09
C SER A 88 2.98 -20.33 5.69
N LEU A 89 2.31 -19.26 5.27
CA LEU A 89 2.47 -17.92 5.87
C LEU A 89 1.99 -17.89 7.33
N LYS A 90 0.85 -18.51 7.63
CA LYS A 90 0.35 -18.62 9.00
C LYS A 90 1.26 -19.44 9.90
N ASN A 91 1.84 -20.52 9.38
CA ASN A 91 2.85 -21.29 10.10
C ASN A 91 4.10 -20.43 10.40
N LYS A 92 4.60 -19.68 9.40
CA LYS A 92 5.71 -18.73 9.60
C LYS A 92 5.40 -17.69 10.68
N VAL A 93 4.19 -17.14 10.72
CA VAL A 93 3.74 -16.23 11.78
C VAL A 93 3.85 -16.88 13.17
N SER A 94 3.42 -18.15 13.29
CA SER A 94 3.50 -18.90 14.54
C SER A 94 4.95 -19.22 14.91
N GLU A 95 5.76 -19.67 13.96
CA GLU A 95 7.18 -20.01 14.16
C GLU A 95 8.01 -18.80 14.62
N LEU A 96 7.68 -17.60 14.10
CA LEU A 96 8.31 -16.34 14.49
C LEU A 96 7.73 -15.73 15.77
N GLY A 97 6.70 -16.34 16.38
CA GLY A 97 6.09 -15.88 17.63
C GLY A 97 5.29 -14.58 17.52
N VAL A 98 4.86 -14.18 16.31
CA VAL A 98 4.17 -12.89 16.08
C VAL A 98 2.66 -13.04 15.81
N SER A 99 2.05 -14.14 16.26
CA SER A 99 0.64 -14.43 16.04
C SER A 99 -0.31 -13.36 16.61
N ASN A 100 0.09 -12.67 17.67
CA ASN A 100 -0.68 -11.59 18.29
C ASN A 100 -0.48 -10.24 17.59
N ASN A 101 0.52 -10.12 16.72
CA ASN A 101 0.91 -8.86 16.08
C ASN A 101 0.55 -8.80 14.59
N ILE A 102 -0.10 -9.85 14.06
CA ILE A 102 -0.53 -9.90 12.64
C ILE A 102 -1.96 -10.45 12.54
N THR A 103 -2.76 -9.76 11.71
CA THR A 103 -4.12 -10.18 11.34
C THR A 103 -4.24 -10.33 9.83
N PHE A 104 -4.74 -11.48 9.38
CA PHE A 104 -5.15 -11.71 7.98
C PHE A 104 -6.67 -11.46 7.89
N THR A 105 -7.08 -10.32 7.35
CA THR A 105 -8.51 -9.95 7.30
C THR A 105 -9.28 -10.66 6.19
N GLY A 106 -8.58 -11.22 5.19
CA GLY A 106 -9.21 -11.65 3.95
C GLY A 106 -9.62 -10.48 3.06
N SER A 107 -10.58 -10.71 2.17
CA SER A 107 -11.07 -9.68 1.27
C SER A 107 -11.97 -8.69 2.03
N ARG A 108 -11.73 -7.39 1.83
CA ARG A 108 -12.51 -6.30 2.43
C ARG A 108 -13.06 -5.39 1.34
N SER A 109 -14.29 -4.93 1.49
CA SER A 109 -14.91 -3.93 0.61
C SER A 109 -14.69 -2.50 1.08
N ASP A 110 -14.32 -2.31 2.36
CA ASP A 110 -14.08 -1.04 3.03
C ASP A 110 -12.60 -0.64 3.04
N ILE A 111 -11.87 -0.98 1.99
CA ILE A 111 -10.41 -0.74 1.89
C ILE A 111 -10.03 0.74 2.08
N VAL A 112 -10.88 1.66 1.66
CA VAL A 112 -10.67 3.11 1.85
C VAL A 112 -10.57 3.46 3.33
N ASN A 113 -11.48 2.92 4.14
CA ASN A 113 -11.48 3.16 5.58
C ASN A 113 -10.27 2.48 6.26
N ILE A 114 -9.86 1.31 5.77
CA ILE A 114 -8.66 0.65 6.25
C ILE A 114 -7.41 1.48 5.93
N TYR A 115 -7.29 2.07 4.74
CA TYR A 115 -6.21 3.01 4.46
C TYR A 115 -6.22 4.19 5.44
N LYS A 116 -7.37 4.84 5.63
CA LYS A 116 -7.52 5.98 6.56
C LYS A 116 -7.19 5.64 8.02
N SER A 117 -7.37 4.39 8.43
CA SER A 117 -7.04 3.90 9.78
C SER A 117 -5.61 3.37 9.91
N SER A 118 -4.84 3.36 8.81
CA SER A 118 -3.48 2.83 8.78
C SER A 118 -2.45 3.93 8.97
N ASP A 119 -1.49 3.74 9.88
CA ASP A 119 -0.35 4.64 10.05
C ASP A 119 0.63 4.52 8.90
N ILE A 120 0.87 3.28 8.44
CA ILE A 120 1.76 3.00 7.31
C ILE A 120 1.15 1.90 6.44
N VAL A 121 1.07 2.17 5.15
CA VAL A 121 0.65 1.20 4.13
C VAL A 121 1.88 0.73 3.34
N PHE A 122 1.91 -0.54 2.98
CA PHE A 122 3.07 -1.15 2.33
C PHE A 122 2.79 -1.58 0.89
N ASN A 123 3.80 -1.42 0.03
CA ASN A 123 3.87 -2.12 -1.25
C ASN A 123 5.23 -2.85 -1.35
N LEU A 124 5.23 -4.12 -1.02
CA LEU A 124 6.43 -4.96 -0.95
C LEU A 124 6.51 -5.98 -2.09
N SER A 125 5.92 -5.66 -3.24
CA SER A 125 5.98 -6.53 -4.42
C SER A 125 7.42 -6.68 -4.92
N VAL A 126 7.92 -7.93 -4.95
CA VAL A 126 9.30 -8.23 -5.41
C VAL A 126 9.40 -8.33 -6.93
N LYS A 127 8.29 -8.35 -7.65
CA LYS A 127 8.23 -8.16 -9.09
C LYS A 127 7.79 -6.73 -9.40
N PRO A 128 8.31 -6.08 -10.45
CA PRO A 128 7.92 -4.72 -10.78
C PRO A 128 6.42 -4.66 -11.08
N GLU A 129 5.72 -3.82 -10.36
CA GLU A 129 4.33 -3.51 -10.69
C GLU A 129 4.28 -2.49 -11.81
N PRO A 130 3.36 -2.62 -12.76
CA PRO A 130 3.25 -1.66 -13.86
C PRO A 130 2.96 -0.23 -13.39
N PHE A 131 2.23 -0.07 -12.26
CA PHE A 131 1.88 1.25 -11.75
C PHE A 131 1.93 1.35 -10.22
N GLY A 132 1.35 0.40 -9.46
CA GLY A 132 1.30 0.48 -7.99
C GLY A 132 0.04 1.21 -7.47
N ARG A 133 -1.14 0.78 -7.91
CA ARG A 133 -2.43 1.37 -7.54
C ARG A 133 -2.60 1.53 -6.03
N THR A 134 -2.29 0.51 -5.25
CA THR A 134 -2.40 0.55 -3.78
C THR A 134 -1.58 1.67 -3.15
N THR A 135 -0.44 2.04 -3.76
CA THR A 135 0.42 3.13 -3.31
C THR A 135 -0.29 4.47 -3.40
N ILE A 136 -0.85 4.80 -4.58
CA ILE A 136 -1.54 6.10 -4.76
C ILE A 136 -2.89 6.14 -4.03
N GLU A 137 -3.61 5.02 -3.93
CA GLU A 137 -4.86 4.92 -3.18
C GLU A 137 -4.62 5.24 -1.70
N ALA A 138 -3.59 4.64 -1.10
CA ALA A 138 -3.22 4.89 0.29
C ALA A 138 -2.76 6.34 0.54
N ILE A 139 -1.90 6.89 -0.35
CA ILE A 139 -1.47 8.29 -0.27
C ILE A 139 -2.68 9.24 -0.36
N SER A 140 -3.62 8.99 -1.27
CA SER A 140 -4.84 9.79 -1.41
C SER A 140 -5.70 9.76 -0.16
N CYS A 141 -5.67 8.67 0.60
CA CYS A 141 -6.34 8.52 1.89
C CYS A 141 -5.57 9.15 3.07
N GLY A 142 -4.40 9.75 2.83
CA GLY A 142 -3.58 10.36 3.88
C GLY A 142 -2.65 9.41 4.60
N SER A 143 -2.55 8.15 4.17
CA SER A 143 -1.61 7.19 4.78
C SER A 143 -0.18 7.44 4.31
N LYS A 144 0.79 7.26 5.18
CA LYS A 144 2.19 7.14 4.79
C LYS A 144 2.41 5.81 4.07
N VAL A 145 3.25 5.79 3.05
CA VAL A 145 3.50 4.57 2.30
C VAL A 145 4.97 4.21 2.30
N VAL A 146 5.27 2.97 2.62
CA VAL A 146 6.62 2.40 2.53
C VAL A 146 6.62 1.28 1.49
N GLY A 147 7.57 1.31 0.57
CA GLY A 147 7.63 0.33 -0.50
C GLY A 147 9.02 0.12 -1.08
N TRP A 148 9.18 -1.00 -1.80
CA TRP A 148 10.42 -1.26 -2.50
C TRP A 148 10.68 -0.23 -3.61
N ASN A 149 11.91 0.24 -3.70
CA ASN A 149 12.41 1.09 -4.78
C ASN A 149 12.46 0.29 -6.11
N HIS A 150 11.26 -0.01 -6.64
CA HIS A 150 11.09 -0.96 -7.74
C HIS A 150 9.76 -0.76 -8.48
N GLY A 151 9.78 -0.80 -9.83
CA GLY A 151 8.59 -0.65 -10.67
C GLY A 151 7.79 0.63 -10.40
N GLY A 152 6.48 0.59 -10.63
CA GLY A 152 5.61 1.76 -10.48
C GLY A 152 5.51 2.29 -9.05
N THR A 153 5.76 1.46 -8.03
CA THR A 153 5.87 1.92 -6.64
C THR A 153 6.99 2.93 -6.46
N LYS A 154 8.15 2.67 -7.10
CA LYS A 154 9.29 3.60 -7.13
C LYS A 154 8.86 4.94 -7.72
N GLU A 155 8.28 4.94 -8.93
CA GLU A 155 7.91 6.16 -9.65
C GLU A 155 6.95 7.04 -8.83
N ILE A 156 5.98 6.43 -8.18
CA ILE A 156 5.01 7.14 -7.34
C ILE A 156 5.66 7.70 -6.08
N LEU A 157 6.46 6.89 -5.37
CA LEU A 157 7.07 7.32 -4.11
C LEU A 157 8.20 8.34 -4.34
N GLU A 158 8.96 8.27 -5.42
CA GLU A 158 9.96 9.29 -5.77
C GLU A 158 9.31 10.67 -5.91
N GLU A 159 8.09 10.74 -6.45
CA GLU A 159 7.37 12.01 -6.64
C GLU A 159 6.63 12.46 -5.37
N LEU A 160 5.92 11.54 -4.69
CA LEU A 160 4.97 11.90 -3.65
C LEU A 160 5.49 11.70 -2.22
N TYR A 161 6.32 10.69 -1.98
CA TYR A 161 6.78 10.35 -0.64
C TYR A 161 8.15 9.63 -0.65
N PRO A 162 9.25 10.32 -1.02
CA PRO A 162 10.59 9.70 -1.14
C PRO A 162 11.09 9.04 0.13
N SER A 163 10.68 9.52 1.31
CA SER A 163 11.04 8.94 2.62
C SER A 163 10.55 7.50 2.81
N GLY A 164 9.56 7.07 2.04
CA GLY A 164 9.04 5.71 2.07
C GLY A 164 9.77 4.72 1.16
N LEU A 165 10.76 5.17 0.37
CA LEU A 165 11.49 4.29 -0.54
C LEU A 165 12.56 3.48 0.16
N VAL A 166 12.52 2.17 -0.06
CA VAL A 166 13.47 1.22 0.51
C VAL A 166 14.10 0.38 -0.60
N PRO A 167 15.43 0.14 -0.60
CA PRO A 167 16.06 -0.74 -1.57
C PRO A 167 15.41 -2.13 -1.57
N LEU A 168 15.25 -2.72 -2.76
CA LEU A 168 14.59 -4.01 -2.92
C LEU A 168 15.22 -5.08 -2.03
N ASN A 169 14.39 -5.74 -1.21
CA ASN A 169 14.77 -6.80 -0.27
C ASN A 169 15.75 -6.38 0.84
N ASP A 170 16.01 -5.10 1.05
CA ASP A 170 16.77 -4.63 2.20
C ASP A 170 15.88 -4.58 3.46
N MET A 171 15.79 -5.70 4.15
CA MET A 171 14.95 -5.86 5.36
C MET A 171 15.41 -4.99 6.53
N LYS A 172 16.73 -4.73 6.65
CA LYS A 172 17.25 -3.84 7.68
C LYS A 172 16.80 -2.40 7.43
N LYS A 173 16.99 -1.90 6.20
CA LYS A 173 16.55 -0.55 5.84
C LYS A 173 15.04 -0.43 5.92
N LEU A 174 14.29 -1.50 5.57
CA LEU A 174 12.83 -1.53 5.71
C LEU A 174 12.41 -1.29 7.18
N LYS A 175 13.00 -2.03 8.12
CA LYS A 175 12.76 -1.83 9.56
C LYS A 175 13.09 -0.41 10.00
N ASP A 176 14.28 0.08 9.66
CA ASP A 176 14.75 1.41 10.06
C ASP A 176 13.80 2.49 9.52
N THR A 177 13.42 2.40 8.23
CA THR A 177 12.46 3.33 7.61
C THR A 177 11.10 3.30 8.31
N VAL A 178 10.58 2.12 8.66
CA VAL A 178 9.29 2.01 9.37
C VAL A 178 9.36 2.71 10.74
N ILE A 179 10.46 2.55 11.48
CA ILE A 179 10.64 3.21 12.78
C ILE A 179 10.70 4.74 12.60
N GLU A 180 11.43 5.24 11.61
CA GLU A 180 11.54 6.67 11.29
C GLU A 180 10.16 7.25 10.90
N VAL A 181 9.46 6.59 9.99
CA VAL A 181 8.13 7.01 9.51
C VAL A 181 7.08 6.97 10.61
N ALA A 182 7.12 5.96 11.49
CA ALA A 182 6.18 5.81 12.61
C ALA A 182 6.32 6.93 13.67
N LYS A 183 7.52 7.51 13.83
CA LYS A 183 7.76 8.64 14.75
C LYS A 183 7.20 9.97 14.24
N ASN A 184 6.54 10.00 13.09
CA ASN A 184 6.06 11.23 12.45
C ASN A 184 7.14 12.25 12.06
N GLU A 185 8.40 11.82 11.94
CA GLU A 185 9.52 12.68 11.56
C GLU A 185 9.45 13.15 10.09
N HIS A 186 8.61 12.52 9.29
CA HIS A 186 8.39 12.85 7.88
C HIS A 186 6.98 13.40 7.65
N PRO A 187 6.83 14.50 6.92
CA PRO A 187 5.52 15.05 6.59
C PRO A 187 4.70 14.05 5.78
N TYR A 188 3.38 14.15 5.90
CA TYR A 188 2.49 13.40 5.02
C TYR A 188 2.66 13.86 3.56
N PRO A 189 2.39 12.99 2.58
CA PRO A 189 2.37 13.39 1.18
C PRO A 189 1.35 14.52 0.95
N ASP A 190 1.79 15.65 0.38
CA ASP A 190 0.97 16.85 0.28
C ASP A 190 -0.21 16.73 -0.70
N LYS A 191 0.05 16.19 -1.87
CA LYS A 191 -0.98 16.02 -2.92
C LYS A 191 -0.66 14.83 -3.81
N ASN A 192 -1.70 14.04 -4.07
CA ASN A 192 -1.62 13.06 -5.13
C ASN A 192 -1.70 13.75 -6.50
N THR A 193 -0.64 13.67 -7.28
CA THR A 193 -0.59 14.20 -8.66
C THR A 193 -1.09 13.19 -9.69
N PHE A 194 -1.30 11.93 -9.32
CA PHE A 194 -1.81 10.85 -10.15
C PHE A 194 -3.33 10.71 -9.99
N THR A 195 -4.09 11.65 -10.60
CA THR A 195 -5.55 11.66 -10.51
C THR A 195 -6.21 11.11 -11.76
N SER A 196 -7.41 10.54 -11.63
CA SER A 196 -8.21 10.07 -12.77
C SER A 196 -8.55 11.21 -13.72
N LYS A 197 -8.74 12.41 -13.19
CA LYS A 197 -8.98 13.63 -13.99
C LYS A 197 -7.78 13.93 -14.87
N LYS A 198 -6.57 14.01 -14.31
CA LYS A 198 -5.33 14.29 -15.07
C LYS A 198 -5.07 13.22 -16.12
N MET A 199 -5.26 11.94 -15.79
CA MET A 199 -5.15 10.84 -16.76
C MET A 199 -6.11 11.02 -17.94
N THR A 200 -7.38 11.38 -17.67
CA THR A 200 -8.39 11.62 -18.71
C THR A 200 -8.03 12.82 -19.57
N GLU A 201 -7.63 13.94 -18.98
CA GLU A 201 -7.21 15.15 -19.69
C GLU A 201 -6.03 14.86 -20.64
N GLN A 202 -5.01 14.19 -20.16
CA GLN A 202 -3.83 13.82 -20.98
C GLN A 202 -4.22 12.89 -22.13
N THR A 203 -5.14 11.94 -21.90
CA THR A 203 -5.64 11.03 -22.92
C THR A 203 -6.38 11.78 -24.02
N LEU A 204 -7.30 12.69 -23.65
CA LEU A 204 -8.05 13.51 -24.60
C LEU A 204 -7.14 14.46 -25.38
N GLN A 205 -6.14 15.04 -24.73
CA GLN A 205 -5.15 15.89 -25.37
C GLN A 205 -4.36 15.11 -26.43
N LEU A 206 -3.91 13.90 -26.12
CA LEU A 206 -3.20 13.04 -27.08
C LEU A 206 -4.09 12.71 -28.27
N TYR A 207 -5.35 12.33 -28.07
CA TYR A 207 -6.28 12.08 -29.19
C TYR A 207 -6.49 13.33 -30.07
N SER A 208 -6.65 14.49 -29.45
CA SER A 208 -6.81 15.75 -30.19
C SER A 208 -5.56 16.10 -31.04
N GLN A 209 -4.36 15.80 -30.57
CA GLN A 209 -3.12 15.96 -31.33
C GLN A 209 -3.05 15.00 -32.53
N LEU A 210 -3.38 13.74 -32.32
CA LEU A 210 -3.36 12.73 -33.38
C LEU A 210 -4.36 13.01 -34.49
N CYS A 211 -5.57 13.48 -34.14
CA CYS A 211 -6.59 13.86 -35.12
C CYS A 211 -6.16 15.06 -36.00
N LYS A 212 -5.45 16.05 -35.40
CA LYS A 212 -4.95 17.22 -36.14
C LYS A 212 -3.79 16.90 -37.09
N THR A 213 -2.99 15.89 -36.77
CA THR A 213 -1.87 15.47 -37.63
C THR A 213 -2.28 14.56 -38.78
N SER A 214 -3.53 14.08 -38.79
CA SER A 214 -4.10 13.22 -39.82
C SER A 214 -4.94 14.00 -40.86
N SER A 215 -5.02 15.32 -40.72
CA SER A 215 -5.66 16.27 -41.67
C SER A 215 -4.60 17.05 -42.44
#